data_aa3dea4c0769e93869356e42849048ec
#
_entry.id   aa3dea4c0769e93869356e42849048ec
#
_cell.length_a   1.000
_cell.length_b   1.000
_cell.length_c   1.000
_cell.angle_alpha   90.00
_cell.angle_beta   90.00
_cell.angle_gamma   90.00
#
_symmetry.space_group_name_H-M   'P 1'
#
loop_
_entity.id
_entity.type
_entity.pdbx_description
1 polymer ?
#
loop_
_entity_poly.entity_id
_entity_poly.type
_entity_poly.pdbx_seq_one_letter_code
_entity_poly.pdbx_strand_id
1 'polypeptide(L)'
;MGRSLPHPSGDRDARPYRLRLRADAGSVFYRTQQARMLRIFLGATTFLYAYGVVFTLFPIRAGLTLSNPAGGIVAIGLGLGALAWLAARPDKPAPATVTAIVATPIVMAFHRVIIAEFVCLIAPMFLAMYLRAFYXPRRGAAXVAVLAGLSVAALAVAPTPKLSIDYAIFVIAIIGAAESFGLLTRALVTAACTDPLTGLLNRAGWEIATADLLSRTRSATATVTVVALDIDNFKTLNDTEGHXAGDEYLVRCAAFWRQVAPAGAVLARFGGDEFAVCIADHHPTSAKADQFVASVRRHTPDTSVGTASGAGASADIASLXXAAXAELYSAKRRRRDPGLRPARG
;
A
#
# COMPACT_ATOMS: atom_id res chain seq x y z
N MET A 1 -8.07 -27.08 -33.24
CA MET A 1 -7.10 -26.23 -33.99
C MET A 1 -6.68 -25.09 -33.06
N GLY A 2 -5.61 -25.30 -32.31
CA GLY A 2 -5.13 -24.36 -31.31
C GLY A 2 -4.48 -23.13 -31.95
N ARG A 3 -5.17 -22.00 -31.87
CA ARG A 3 -4.53 -20.72 -32.19
C ARG A 3 -3.58 -20.37 -31.05
N SER A 4 -2.30 -20.41 -31.33
CA SER A 4 -1.29 -20.01 -30.39
C SER A 4 -1.40 -18.51 -30.12
N LEU A 5 -1.74 -18.14 -28.89
CA LEU A 5 -1.54 -16.78 -28.42
C LEU A 5 -0.05 -16.44 -28.60
N PRO A 6 0.30 -15.23 -29.00
CA PRO A 6 1.70 -14.87 -29.16
C PRO A 6 2.44 -15.09 -27.83
N HIS A 7 3.57 -15.79 -27.92
CA HIS A 7 4.46 -16.00 -26.77
C HIS A 7 4.85 -14.63 -26.19
N PRO A 8 4.77 -14.47 -24.89
CA PRO A 8 5.26 -13.24 -24.29
C PRO A 8 6.75 -13.13 -24.56
N SER A 9 7.11 -12.21 -25.45
CA SER A 9 8.50 -11.82 -25.64
C SER A 9 8.99 -11.27 -24.30
N GLY A 10 10.04 -11.92 -23.78
CA GLY A 10 10.52 -11.77 -22.41
C GLY A 10 10.49 -10.38 -21.84
N ASP A 11 10.03 -10.36 -20.66
CA ASP A 11 10.27 -9.44 -19.57
C ASP A 11 11.01 -8.14 -19.92
N ARG A 12 10.30 -7.14 -20.36
CA ARG A 12 10.80 -5.77 -20.30
C ARG A 12 9.75 -4.89 -19.65
N ASP A 13 9.99 -4.61 -18.37
CA ASP A 13 9.34 -3.55 -17.62
C ASP A 13 7.83 -3.68 -17.37
N ALA A 14 7.33 -4.88 -17.12
CA ALA A 14 6.11 -5.01 -16.35
C ALA A 14 6.45 -4.59 -14.91
N ARG A 15 6.44 -3.29 -14.66
CA ARG A 15 6.59 -2.78 -13.30
C ARG A 15 5.45 -3.37 -12.50
N PRO A 16 5.73 -4.21 -11.50
CA PRO A 16 4.66 -4.77 -10.69
C PRO A 16 3.84 -3.62 -10.12
N TYR A 17 2.53 -3.76 -10.09
CA TYR A 17 1.66 -2.80 -9.40
C TYR A 17 2.25 -2.60 -8.02
N ARG A 18 2.81 -1.42 -7.78
CA ARG A 18 3.26 -1.06 -6.46
C ARG A 18 2.01 -0.72 -5.66
N LEU A 19 1.44 -1.73 -5.03
CA LEU A 19 0.39 -1.53 -4.04
C LEU A 19 0.97 -0.65 -2.96
N ARG A 20 0.60 0.61 -3.00
CA ARG A 20 0.99 1.56 -1.98
C ARG A 20 -0.04 1.49 -0.87
N LEU A 21 0.41 1.05 0.29
CA LEU A 21 -0.34 1.25 1.52
C LEU A 21 -0.39 2.76 1.74
N ARG A 22 -1.47 3.41 1.33
CA ARG A 22 -1.66 4.83 1.60
C ARG A 22 -2.62 4.99 2.77
N ALA A 23 -2.20 5.74 3.77
CA ALA A 23 -3.08 6.26 4.80
C ALA A 23 -4.24 7.06 4.19
N ASP A 24 -4.02 7.63 2.99
CA ASP A 24 -5.01 8.40 2.23
C ASP A 24 -5.97 7.55 1.41
N ALA A 25 -5.77 6.25 1.34
CA ALA A 25 -6.59 5.37 0.49
C ALA A 25 -7.93 5.01 1.13
N GLY A 26 -8.57 5.95 1.79
CA GLY A 26 -10.00 5.89 2.14
C GLY A 26 -10.46 4.74 3.03
N SER A 27 -9.62 3.77 3.29
CA SER A 27 -9.98 2.63 4.12
C SER A 27 -9.98 3.03 5.60
N VAL A 28 -11.16 3.05 6.20
CA VAL A 28 -11.35 3.27 7.64
C VAL A 28 -10.48 2.30 8.45
N PHE A 29 -10.33 1.07 7.95
CA PHE A 29 -9.50 0.04 8.57
C PHE A 29 -8.05 0.51 8.70
N TYR A 30 -7.47 1.04 7.63
CA TYR A 30 -6.07 1.51 7.62
C TYR A 30 -5.82 2.65 8.59
N ARG A 31 -6.70 3.64 8.59
CA ARG A 31 -6.59 4.78 9.50
C ARG A 31 -6.72 4.35 10.96
N THR A 32 -7.61 3.40 11.24
CA THR A 32 -7.78 2.83 12.58
C THR A 32 -6.51 2.11 13.03
N GLN A 33 -5.91 1.30 12.16
CA GLN A 33 -4.67 0.57 12.48
C GLN A 33 -3.49 1.53 12.67
N GLN A 34 -3.39 2.57 11.86
CA GLN A 34 -2.34 3.59 12.00
C GLN A 34 -2.44 4.30 13.34
N ALA A 35 -3.62 4.77 13.72
CA ALA A 35 -3.85 5.43 15.00
C ALA A 35 -3.57 4.49 16.17
N ARG A 36 -3.98 3.23 16.06
CA ARG A 36 -3.74 2.20 17.09
C ARG A 36 -2.24 1.95 17.29
N MET A 37 -1.49 1.75 16.21
CA MET A 37 -0.02 1.55 16.28
C MET A 37 0.67 2.74 16.92
N LEU A 38 0.27 3.96 16.52
CA LEU A 38 0.86 5.19 17.06
C LEU A 38 0.54 5.36 18.54
N ARG A 39 -0.68 5.02 18.98
CA ARG A 39 -1.04 5.03 20.42
C ARG A 39 -0.19 4.05 21.22
N ILE A 40 0.01 2.84 20.70
CA ILE A 40 0.85 1.82 21.36
C ILE A 40 2.28 2.35 21.50
N PHE A 41 2.84 2.90 20.43
CA PHE A 41 4.19 3.46 20.42
C PHE A 41 4.31 4.61 21.44
N LEU A 42 3.42 5.59 21.37
CA LEU A 42 3.44 6.77 22.25
C LEU A 42 3.21 6.37 23.70
N GLY A 43 2.29 5.46 23.98
CA GLY A 43 2.03 4.96 25.33
C GLY A 43 3.24 4.26 25.90
N ALA A 44 3.84 3.35 25.13
CA ALA A 44 5.03 2.59 25.55
C ALA A 44 6.24 3.52 25.78
N THR A 45 6.51 4.43 24.85
CA THR A 45 7.68 5.33 24.97
C THR A 45 7.47 6.35 26.10
N THR A 46 6.27 6.91 26.25
CA THR A 46 5.98 7.85 27.34
C THR A 46 6.13 7.15 28.70
N PHE A 47 5.67 5.91 28.82
CA PHE A 47 5.86 5.10 30.03
C PHE A 47 7.37 4.86 30.30
N LEU A 48 8.13 4.50 29.27
CA LEU A 48 9.58 4.26 29.42
C LEU A 48 10.31 5.53 29.80
N TYR A 49 9.92 6.68 29.24
CA TYR A 49 10.53 7.98 29.62
C TYR A 49 10.20 8.32 31.08
N ALA A 50 8.94 8.09 31.51
CA ALA A 50 8.54 8.30 32.89
C ALA A 50 9.32 7.40 33.86
N TYR A 51 9.49 6.13 33.49
CA TYR A 51 10.30 5.17 34.25
C TYR A 51 11.75 5.66 34.35
N GLY A 52 12.34 6.13 33.25
CA GLY A 52 13.69 6.67 33.20
C GLY A 52 13.88 7.89 34.11
N VAL A 53 12.87 8.81 34.09
CA VAL A 53 12.90 9.99 34.97
C VAL A 53 12.83 9.60 36.45
N VAL A 54 11.92 8.66 36.79
CA VAL A 54 11.81 8.16 38.17
C VAL A 54 13.13 7.57 38.65
N PHE A 55 13.78 6.72 37.83
CA PHE A 55 15.08 6.13 38.19
C PHE A 55 16.22 7.14 38.28
N THR A 56 16.12 8.24 37.54
CA THR A 56 17.10 9.33 37.61
C THR A 56 16.94 10.13 38.92
N LEU A 57 15.68 10.38 39.34
CA LEU A 57 15.39 11.15 40.55
C LEU A 57 15.54 10.30 41.80
N PHE A 58 15.28 8.99 41.74
CA PHE A 58 15.34 8.06 42.86
C PHE A 58 16.24 6.86 42.47
N PRO A 59 17.58 7.06 42.36
CA PRO A 59 18.46 5.99 41.89
C PRO A 59 18.54 4.84 42.89
N ILE A 60 18.51 3.60 42.39
CA ILE A 60 18.62 2.40 43.20
C ILE A 60 20.02 2.26 43.77
N ARG A 61 21.04 2.76 43.05
CA ARG A 61 22.44 2.75 43.47
C ARG A 61 23.00 4.17 43.43
N ALA A 62 23.65 4.59 44.49
CA ALA A 62 24.35 5.88 44.55
C ALA A 62 25.41 5.96 43.44
N GLY A 63 25.40 7.04 42.69
CA GLY A 63 26.37 7.30 41.63
C GLY A 63 25.97 6.83 40.25
N LEU A 64 24.80 6.19 40.10
CA LEU A 64 24.31 5.74 38.79
C LEU A 64 23.39 6.79 38.19
N THR A 65 23.96 7.84 37.62
CA THR A 65 23.19 8.90 36.93
C THR A 65 23.22 8.62 35.42
N LEU A 66 22.14 8.02 34.91
CA LEU A 66 22.05 7.59 33.51
C LEU A 66 21.78 8.76 32.54
N SER A 67 21.03 9.77 32.98
CA SER A 67 20.67 10.92 32.14
C SER A 67 20.31 12.15 33.01
N ASN A 68 20.17 13.29 32.34
CA ASN A 68 19.53 14.47 32.91
C ASN A 68 18.02 14.29 32.76
N PRO A 69 17.21 14.43 33.81
CA PRO A 69 15.76 14.20 33.73
C PRO A 69 15.00 15.23 32.88
N ALA A 70 15.63 16.38 32.58
CA ALA A 70 14.97 17.42 31.78
C ALA A 70 14.48 16.92 30.43
N GLY A 71 15.31 16.15 29.71
CA GLY A 71 14.94 15.57 28.42
C GLY A 71 13.73 14.63 28.51
N GLY A 72 13.74 13.77 29.52
CA GLY A 72 12.64 12.84 29.78
C GLY A 72 11.34 13.56 30.11
N ILE A 73 11.42 14.61 30.97
CA ILE A 73 10.23 15.40 31.36
C ILE A 73 9.59 16.07 30.13
N VAL A 74 10.41 16.68 29.26
CA VAL A 74 9.93 17.30 28.01
C VAL A 74 9.29 16.24 27.11
N ALA A 75 9.94 15.09 26.94
CA ALA A 75 9.42 14.01 26.09
C ALA A 75 8.11 13.42 26.62
N ILE A 76 7.97 13.31 27.96
CA ILE A 76 6.71 12.88 28.60
C ILE A 76 5.59 13.88 28.25
N GLY A 77 5.85 15.18 28.40
CA GLY A 77 4.88 16.23 28.06
C GLY A 77 4.42 16.14 26.61
N LEU A 78 5.40 15.98 25.68
CA LEU A 78 5.12 15.82 24.24
C LEU A 78 4.33 14.54 23.97
N GLY A 79 4.70 13.43 24.61
CA GLY A 79 4.02 12.14 24.46
C GLY A 79 2.58 12.17 24.93
N LEU A 80 2.33 12.77 26.11
CA LEU A 80 0.97 12.94 26.65
C LEU A 80 0.14 13.85 25.75
N GLY A 81 0.74 14.94 25.25
CA GLY A 81 0.07 15.85 24.31
C GLY A 81 -0.32 15.13 23.01
N ALA A 82 0.58 14.32 22.47
CA ALA A 82 0.33 13.53 21.26
C ALA A 82 -0.78 12.49 21.50
N LEU A 83 -0.78 11.82 22.67
CA LEU A 83 -1.82 10.87 23.05
C LEU A 83 -3.19 11.55 23.18
N ALA A 84 -3.23 12.73 23.81
CA ALA A 84 -4.45 13.54 23.94
C ALA A 84 -4.96 13.96 22.56
N TRP A 85 -4.07 14.37 21.66
CA TRP A 85 -4.44 14.70 20.28
C TRP A 85 -5.07 13.51 19.56
N LEU A 86 -4.43 12.30 19.64
CA LEU A 86 -4.96 11.08 19.01
C LEU A 86 -6.30 10.65 19.61
N ALA A 87 -6.52 10.90 20.89
CA ALA A 87 -7.81 10.63 21.52
C ALA A 87 -8.92 11.54 20.97
N ALA A 88 -8.60 12.83 20.76
CA ALA A 88 -9.53 13.83 20.24
C ALA A 88 -9.69 13.72 18.70
N ARG A 89 -8.62 13.43 17.97
CA ARG A 89 -8.59 13.42 16.50
C ARG A 89 -7.88 12.18 15.96
N PRO A 90 -8.48 10.99 16.11
CA PRO A 90 -7.87 9.76 15.61
C PRO A 90 -7.76 9.70 14.08
N ASP A 91 -8.55 10.52 13.39
CA ASP A 91 -8.55 10.65 11.93
C ASP A 91 -7.34 11.45 11.41
N LYS A 92 -6.63 12.19 12.29
CA LYS A 92 -5.50 13.06 11.90
C LYS A 92 -4.25 12.71 12.71
N PRO A 93 -3.57 11.60 12.37
CA PRO A 93 -2.39 11.16 13.14
C PRO A 93 -1.12 11.98 12.87
N ALA A 94 -1.08 12.80 11.83
CA ALA A 94 0.14 13.49 11.40
C ALA A 94 0.77 14.37 12.50
N PRO A 95 0.02 15.23 13.23
CA PRO A 95 0.65 16.01 14.30
C PRO A 95 1.28 15.13 15.40
N ALA A 96 0.60 14.04 15.79
CA ALA A 96 1.13 13.12 16.80
C ALA A 96 2.39 12.39 16.28
N THR A 97 2.45 12.07 14.98
CA THR A 97 3.63 11.47 14.34
C THR A 97 4.81 12.44 14.38
N VAL A 98 4.58 13.70 14.02
CA VAL A 98 5.64 14.75 14.06
C VAL A 98 6.15 14.91 15.48
N THR A 99 5.23 14.95 16.47
CA THR A 99 5.59 15.05 17.89
C THR A 99 6.48 13.85 18.33
N ALA A 100 6.14 12.63 17.89
CA ALA A 100 6.93 11.43 18.18
C ALA A 100 8.34 11.53 17.58
N ILE A 101 8.48 12.01 16.34
CA ILE A 101 9.76 12.19 15.65
C ILE A 101 10.68 13.16 16.44
N VAL A 102 10.07 14.20 17.01
CA VAL A 102 10.82 15.21 17.80
C VAL A 102 11.13 14.70 19.20
N ALA A 103 10.14 14.12 19.89
CA ALA A 103 10.27 13.69 21.29
C ALA A 103 11.32 12.60 21.48
N THR A 104 11.43 11.67 20.55
CA THR A 104 12.34 10.51 20.66
C THR A 104 13.81 10.95 20.75
N PRO A 105 14.32 11.80 19.83
CA PRO A 105 15.72 12.27 19.95
C PRO A 105 15.96 13.22 21.15
N ILE A 106 14.97 13.95 21.62
CA ILE A 106 15.15 14.87 22.75
C ILE A 106 15.66 14.11 23.99
N VAL A 107 15.10 12.94 24.29
CA VAL A 107 15.55 12.12 25.43
C VAL A 107 17.02 11.75 25.26
N MET A 108 17.41 11.35 24.04
CA MET A 108 18.77 10.91 23.73
C MET A 108 19.81 12.01 23.94
N ALA A 109 19.45 13.27 23.68
CA ALA A 109 20.37 14.40 23.79
C ALA A 109 20.82 14.65 25.24
N PHE A 110 20.13 14.11 26.24
CA PHE A 110 20.37 14.32 27.66
C PHE A 110 21.00 13.12 28.37
N HIS A 111 21.31 12.03 27.67
CA HIS A 111 21.94 10.86 28.26
C HIS A 111 23.40 11.12 28.62
N ARG A 112 23.85 10.54 29.73
CA ARG A 112 25.20 10.72 30.25
C ARG A 112 26.07 9.46 30.10
N VAL A 113 25.44 8.32 29.77
CA VAL A 113 26.15 7.05 29.55
C VAL A 113 25.69 6.43 28.24
N ILE A 114 26.63 5.79 27.55
CA ILE A 114 26.38 5.19 26.24
C ILE A 114 25.34 4.04 26.30
N ILE A 115 25.29 3.33 27.41
CA ILE A 115 24.33 2.24 27.62
C ILE A 115 22.88 2.79 27.53
N ALA A 116 22.63 3.96 28.13
CA ALA A 116 21.32 4.60 28.08
C ALA A 116 20.93 4.97 26.63
N GLU A 117 21.91 5.40 25.82
CA GLU A 117 21.72 5.70 24.42
C GLU A 117 21.30 4.45 23.63
N PHE A 118 22.01 3.34 23.82
CA PHE A 118 21.71 2.09 23.13
C PHE A 118 20.35 1.50 23.55
N VAL A 119 20.00 1.61 24.82
CA VAL A 119 18.67 1.19 25.29
C VAL A 119 17.57 2.05 24.64
N CYS A 120 17.81 3.35 24.57
CA CYS A 120 16.85 4.30 23.99
C CYS A 120 16.71 4.13 22.46
N LEU A 121 17.71 3.55 21.78
CA LEU A 121 17.69 3.31 20.32
C LEU A 121 16.47 2.48 19.87
N ILE A 122 15.91 1.67 20.74
CA ILE A 122 14.70 0.89 20.47
C ILE A 122 13.54 1.82 20.02
N ALA A 123 13.41 2.99 20.66
CA ALA A 123 12.30 3.93 20.34
C ALA A 123 12.36 4.46 18.90
N PRO A 124 13.48 5.03 18.41
CA PRO A 124 13.52 5.46 17.01
C PRO A 124 13.47 4.29 16.02
N MET A 125 13.95 3.09 16.38
CA MET A 125 13.80 1.91 15.52
C MET A 125 12.33 1.57 15.29
N PHE A 126 11.52 1.48 16.37
CA PHE A 126 10.08 1.19 16.25
C PHE A 126 9.33 2.32 15.52
N LEU A 127 9.70 3.57 15.79
CA LEU A 127 9.09 4.70 15.08
C LEU A 127 9.41 4.65 13.58
N ALA A 128 10.64 4.31 13.21
CA ALA A 128 11.07 4.16 11.82
C ALA A 128 10.27 3.05 11.11
N MET A 129 10.02 1.94 11.80
CA MET A 129 9.17 0.85 11.29
C MET A 129 7.75 1.34 11.00
N TYR A 130 7.16 2.09 11.94
CA TYR A 130 5.83 2.69 11.76
C TYR A 130 5.81 3.66 10.57
N LEU A 131 6.81 4.53 10.46
CA LEU A 131 6.89 5.50 9.37
C LEU A 131 6.96 4.81 8.00
N ARG A 132 7.73 3.72 7.93
CA ARG A 132 7.90 2.96 6.69
C ARG A 132 6.66 2.15 6.32
N ALA A 133 5.89 1.70 7.31
CA ALA A 133 4.66 0.92 7.12
C ALA A 133 3.48 1.78 6.64
N PHE A 134 3.31 2.97 7.24
CA PHE A 134 2.08 3.74 7.08
C PHE A 134 2.18 4.97 6.16
N TYR A 135 3.35 5.32 5.68
CA TYR A 135 3.54 6.47 4.79
C TYR A 135 4.05 6.03 3.39
N UNK A 136 3.80 6.73 2.56
CA UNK A 136 4.16 6.57 1.32
C UNK A 136 5.57 6.41 1.23
N PRO A 137 6.01 5.69 0.20
CA PRO A 137 7.44 5.38 0.17
C PRO A 137 8.38 6.58 0.23
N ARG A 138 8.12 7.61 -0.52
CA ARG A 138 8.96 8.83 -0.51
C ARG A 138 8.85 9.58 0.81
N ARG A 139 7.62 9.76 1.30
CA ARG A 139 7.38 10.45 2.58
C ARG A 139 7.89 9.63 3.75
N GLY A 140 7.67 8.33 3.73
CA GLY A 140 8.19 7.41 4.75
C GLY A 140 9.70 7.43 4.81
N ALA A 141 10.38 7.39 3.66
CA ALA A 141 11.84 7.49 3.58
C ALA A 141 12.32 8.84 4.11
N ALA A 142 11.66 9.92 3.74
CA ALA A 142 11.99 11.26 4.27
C ALA A 142 11.83 11.34 5.79
N UNK A 143 10.87 10.74 6.31
CA UNK A 143 10.62 10.76 7.60
C UNK A 143 11.58 10.06 8.35
N VAL A 144 11.97 8.90 7.84
CA VAL A 144 12.99 8.08 8.47
C VAL A 144 14.36 8.79 8.44
N ALA A 145 14.68 9.41 7.34
CA ALA A 145 15.93 10.18 7.22
C ALA A 145 15.99 11.34 8.24
N VAL A 146 14.89 12.05 8.44
CA VAL A 146 14.81 13.11 9.45
C VAL A 146 14.99 12.53 10.86
N LEU A 147 14.31 11.44 11.18
CA LEU A 147 14.41 10.77 12.47
C LEU A 147 15.86 10.30 12.72
N ALA A 148 16.48 9.67 11.74
CA ALA A 148 17.88 9.22 11.83
C ALA A 148 18.83 10.41 12.03
N GLY A 149 18.65 11.49 11.28
CA GLY A 149 19.44 12.71 11.39
C GLY A 149 19.31 13.37 12.76
N LEU A 150 18.08 13.49 13.27
CA LEU A 150 17.83 14.04 14.62
C LEU A 150 18.42 13.13 15.71
N SER A 151 18.35 11.82 15.53
CA SER A 151 18.93 10.85 16.48
C SER A 151 20.47 10.96 16.52
N VAL A 152 21.10 11.10 15.34
CA VAL A 152 22.55 11.32 15.23
C VAL A 152 22.96 12.66 15.88
N ALA A 153 22.18 13.72 15.61
CA ALA A 153 22.42 15.03 16.23
C ALA A 153 22.28 14.97 17.75
N ALA A 154 21.26 14.26 18.25
CA ALA A 154 21.04 14.07 19.69
C ALA A 154 22.21 13.30 20.31
N LEU A 155 22.70 12.24 19.67
CA LEU A 155 23.86 11.47 20.11
C LEU A 155 25.12 12.37 20.15
N ALA A 156 25.30 13.23 19.14
CA ALA A 156 26.45 14.15 19.07
C ALA A 156 26.44 15.17 20.22
N VAL A 157 25.25 15.70 20.55
CA VAL A 157 25.07 16.71 21.60
C VAL A 157 25.18 16.08 23.02
N ALA A 158 24.75 14.83 23.16
CA ALA A 158 24.76 14.14 24.48
C ALA A 158 26.16 14.12 25.10
N PRO A 159 26.27 14.37 26.42
CA PRO A 159 27.59 14.40 27.09
C PRO A 159 28.23 13.04 27.30
N THR A 160 27.78 12.00 26.64
CA THR A 160 28.36 10.66 26.72
C THR A 160 29.66 10.57 25.92
N PRO A 161 30.69 9.84 26.41
CA PRO A 161 31.81 9.48 25.56
C PRO A 161 31.32 8.54 24.45
N LYS A 162 31.73 8.81 23.20
CA LYS A 162 31.24 8.03 22.05
C LYS A 162 32.34 7.86 21.00
N LEU A 163 32.23 6.78 20.26
CA LEU A 163 33.12 6.43 19.16
C LEU A 163 32.43 6.66 17.84
N SER A 164 33.19 6.76 16.77
CA SER A 164 32.61 6.90 15.40
C SER A 164 31.68 5.75 15.05
N ILE A 165 31.97 4.55 15.55
CA ILE A 165 31.16 3.36 15.31
C ILE A 165 29.76 3.48 15.94
N ASP A 166 29.60 4.23 17.02
CA ASP A 166 28.30 4.41 17.68
C ASP A 166 27.32 5.11 16.75
N TYR A 167 27.79 6.14 16.02
CA TYR A 167 26.97 6.84 15.02
C TYR A 167 26.54 5.89 13.90
N ALA A 168 27.46 5.07 13.41
CA ALA A 168 27.17 4.09 12.36
C ALA A 168 26.12 3.08 12.83
N ILE A 169 26.25 2.59 14.07
CA ILE A 169 25.29 1.64 14.66
C ILE A 169 23.88 2.27 14.71
N PHE A 170 23.76 3.52 15.14
CA PHE A 170 22.46 4.21 15.21
C PHE A 170 21.80 4.35 13.84
N VAL A 171 22.57 4.79 12.83
CA VAL A 171 22.06 4.95 11.47
C VAL A 171 21.65 3.58 10.89
N ILE A 172 22.51 2.58 11.01
CA ILE A 172 22.26 1.23 10.48
C ILE A 172 21.03 0.62 11.17
N ALA A 173 20.92 0.76 12.51
CA ALA A 173 19.80 0.20 13.26
C ALA A 173 18.45 0.84 12.85
N ILE A 174 18.42 2.16 12.77
CA ILE A 174 17.18 2.90 12.43
C ILE A 174 16.75 2.60 10.99
N ILE A 175 17.68 2.73 10.04
CA ILE A 175 17.38 2.51 8.61
C ILE A 175 17.13 1.01 8.37
N GLY A 176 17.92 0.14 8.98
CA GLY A 176 17.76 -1.31 8.87
C GLY A 176 16.40 -1.79 9.36
N ALA A 177 15.95 -1.30 10.52
CA ALA A 177 14.63 -1.61 11.06
C ALA A 177 13.52 -1.12 10.12
N ALA A 178 13.65 0.13 9.64
CA ALA A 178 12.66 0.73 8.72
C ALA A 178 12.55 -0.08 7.43
N GLU A 179 13.67 -0.36 6.78
CA GLU A 179 13.67 -1.04 5.47
C GLU A 179 13.27 -2.51 5.59
N SER A 180 13.73 -3.20 6.64
CA SER A 180 13.34 -4.61 6.88
C SER A 180 11.84 -4.74 7.09
N PHE A 181 11.27 -3.90 7.94
CA PHE A 181 9.84 -3.92 8.23
C PHE A 181 9.02 -3.44 7.03
N GLY A 182 9.49 -2.41 6.32
CA GLY A 182 8.87 -1.92 5.10
C GLY A 182 8.83 -2.99 4.01
N LEU A 183 9.93 -3.72 3.84
CA LEU A 183 10.00 -4.83 2.87
C LEU A 183 9.02 -5.95 3.25
N LEU A 184 9.02 -6.37 4.52
CA LEU A 184 8.12 -7.40 5.02
C LEU A 184 6.65 -6.99 4.85
N THR A 185 6.31 -5.76 5.21
CA THR A 185 4.94 -5.23 5.10
C THR A 185 4.49 -5.22 3.63
N ARG A 186 5.36 -4.75 2.73
CA ARG A 186 5.06 -4.74 1.28
C ARG A 186 4.86 -6.16 0.74
N ALA A 187 5.69 -7.11 1.17
CA ALA A 187 5.58 -8.52 0.75
C ALA A 187 4.25 -9.12 1.22
N LEU A 188 3.87 -8.86 2.48
CA LEU A 188 2.60 -9.35 3.04
C LEU A 188 1.39 -8.75 2.32
N VAL A 189 1.42 -7.44 2.03
CA VAL A 189 0.33 -6.75 1.31
C VAL A 189 0.24 -7.30 -0.12
N THR A 190 1.38 -7.48 -0.79
CA THR A 190 1.40 -8.06 -2.15
C THR A 190 0.78 -9.46 -2.13
N ALA A 191 1.19 -10.31 -1.18
CA ALA A 191 0.63 -11.66 -1.05
C ALA A 191 -0.88 -11.66 -0.75
N ALA A 192 -1.33 -10.71 0.09
CA ALA A 192 -2.75 -10.57 0.44
C ALA A 192 -3.60 -9.97 -0.69
N CYS A 193 -2.99 -9.24 -1.63
CA CYS A 193 -3.68 -8.44 -2.64
C CYS A 193 -3.51 -8.96 -4.08
N THR A 194 -2.81 -10.09 -4.28
CA THR A 194 -2.61 -10.67 -5.62
C THR A 194 -3.22 -12.07 -5.71
N ASP A 195 -3.63 -12.43 -6.92
CA ASP A 195 -4.05 -13.79 -7.26
C ASP A 195 -2.79 -14.65 -7.49
N PRO A 196 -2.61 -15.74 -6.76
CA PRO A 196 -1.38 -16.52 -6.85
C PRO A 196 -1.16 -17.22 -8.19
N LEU A 197 -2.22 -17.47 -8.95
CA LEU A 197 -2.11 -18.13 -10.26
C LEU A 197 -1.63 -17.17 -11.35
N THR A 198 -2.27 -16.01 -11.46
CA THR A 198 -2.03 -15.09 -12.58
C THR A 198 -1.09 -13.92 -12.24
N GLY A 199 -0.88 -13.68 -10.95
CA GLY A 199 -0.10 -12.52 -10.49
C GLY A 199 -0.82 -11.18 -10.66
N LEU A 200 -2.07 -11.19 -11.14
CA LEU A 200 -2.91 -9.99 -11.15
C LEU A 200 -3.40 -9.68 -9.73
N LEU A 201 -4.00 -8.52 -9.55
CA LEU A 201 -4.63 -8.20 -8.27
C LEU A 201 -5.82 -9.15 -8.02
N ASN A 202 -6.05 -9.46 -6.75
CA ASN A 202 -7.28 -10.10 -6.33
C ASN A 202 -8.33 -9.03 -5.97
N ARG A 203 -9.48 -9.42 -5.42
CA ARG A 203 -10.56 -8.47 -5.07
C ARG A 203 -10.07 -7.38 -4.09
N ALA A 204 -9.29 -7.76 -3.07
CA ALA A 204 -8.76 -6.79 -2.10
C ALA A 204 -7.78 -5.80 -2.76
N GLY A 205 -6.89 -6.32 -3.61
CA GLY A 205 -5.96 -5.50 -4.38
C GLY A 205 -6.67 -4.55 -5.35
N TRP A 206 -7.74 -5.02 -5.98
CA TRP A 206 -8.59 -4.21 -6.85
C TRP A 206 -9.17 -3.00 -6.11
N GLU A 207 -9.75 -3.21 -4.93
CA GLU A 207 -10.36 -2.14 -4.14
C GLU A 207 -9.34 -1.05 -3.78
N ILE A 208 -8.14 -1.47 -3.34
CA ILE A 208 -7.06 -0.54 -2.97
C ILE A 208 -6.55 0.22 -4.21
N ALA A 209 -6.26 -0.49 -5.29
CA ALA A 209 -5.65 0.10 -6.49
C ALA A 209 -6.61 1.03 -7.23
N THR A 210 -7.89 0.68 -7.31
CA THR A 210 -8.88 1.55 -7.97
C THR A 210 -9.19 2.79 -7.15
N ALA A 211 -9.21 2.69 -5.81
CA ALA A 211 -9.34 3.86 -4.94
C ALA A 211 -8.17 4.83 -5.15
N ASP A 212 -6.94 4.31 -5.27
CA ASP A 212 -5.75 5.12 -5.55
C ASP A 212 -5.83 5.74 -6.95
N LEU A 213 -6.29 4.98 -7.95
CA LEU A 213 -6.48 5.48 -9.32
C LEU A 213 -7.49 6.63 -9.34
N LEU A 214 -8.64 6.48 -8.68
CA LEU A 214 -9.66 7.54 -8.59
C LEU A 214 -9.13 8.79 -7.90
N SER A 215 -8.36 8.64 -6.83
CA SER A 215 -7.83 9.79 -6.07
C SER A 215 -6.93 10.67 -6.95
N ARG A 216 -6.31 10.08 -7.99
CA ARG A 216 -5.43 10.78 -8.93
C ARG A 216 -6.16 11.24 -10.20
N THR A 217 -7.43 10.84 -10.38
CA THR A 217 -8.19 11.07 -11.61
C THR A 217 -9.37 12.01 -11.39
N ARG A 218 -9.37 12.82 -10.35
CA ARG A 218 -10.47 13.73 -10.01
C ARG A 218 -10.52 14.97 -10.91
N SER A 219 -10.57 14.74 -12.23
CA SER A 219 -10.76 15.77 -13.23
C SER A 219 -12.13 15.62 -13.89
N ALA A 220 -12.81 16.72 -14.15
CA ALA A 220 -14.10 16.71 -14.85
C ALA A 220 -13.97 16.20 -16.29
N THR A 221 -12.79 16.35 -16.89
CA THR A 221 -12.52 15.93 -18.28
C THR A 221 -12.00 14.50 -18.39
N ALA A 222 -11.61 13.88 -17.27
CA ALA A 222 -11.12 12.50 -17.28
C ALA A 222 -12.30 11.52 -17.27
N THR A 223 -12.12 10.38 -17.94
CA THR A 223 -13.08 9.28 -17.96
C THR A 223 -12.47 8.07 -17.27
N VAL A 224 -13.27 7.40 -16.43
CA VAL A 224 -12.89 6.13 -15.81
C VAL A 224 -13.79 5.05 -16.38
N THR A 225 -13.19 4.01 -16.95
CA THR A 225 -13.91 2.87 -17.54
C THR A 225 -13.54 1.60 -16.79
N VAL A 226 -14.56 0.84 -16.39
CA VAL A 226 -14.39 -0.52 -15.88
C VAL A 226 -14.77 -1.48 -17.00
N VAL A 227 -13.90 -2.43 -17.28
CA VAL A 227 -14.09 -3.51 -18.27
C VAL A 227 -14.17 -4.81 -17.50
N ALA A 228 -15.29 -5.52 -17.59
CA ALA A 228 -15.46 -6.86 -17.06
C ALA A 228 -15.14 -7.87 -18.15
N LEU A 229 -14.35 -8.89 -17.83
CA LEU A 229 -13.93 -9.94 -18.76
C LEU A 229 -14.25 -11.31 -18.15
N ASP A 230 -14.70 -12.23 -18.99
CA ASP A 230 -15.02 -13.59 -18.56
C ASP A 230 -14.73 -14.54 -19.73
N ILE A 231 -14.01 -15.63 -19.46
CA ILE A 231 -13.60 -16.60 -20.48
C ILE A 231 -14.78 -17.53 -20.77
N ASP A 232 -15.23 -17.54 -22.01
CA ASP A 232 -16.38 -18.33 -22.46
C ASP A 232 -16.05 -19.82 -22.41
N ASN A 233 -17.00 -20.61 -21.89
CA ASN A 233 -16.91 -22.08 -21.79
C ASN A 233 -15.67 -22.59 -21.04
N PHE A 234 -15.16 -21.81 -20.09
CA PHE A 234 -13.96 -22.17 -19.29
C PHE A 234 -14.15 -23.50 -18.56
N LYS A 235 -15.36 -23.76 -18.05
CA LYS A 235 -15.67 -25.04 -17.42
C LYS A 235 -15.49 -26.21 -18.41
N THR A 236 -15.97 -26.04 -19.65
CA THR A 236 -15.82 -27.07 -20.69
C THR A 236 -14.34 -27.35 -20.99
N LEU A 237 -13.52 -26.32 -21.04
CA LEU A 237 -12.08 -26.45 -21.21
C LEU A 237 -11.49 -27.30 -20.08
N ASN A 238 -11.84 -26.98 -18.81
CA ASN A 238 -11.39 -27.77 -17.66
C ASN A 238 -11.84 -29.22 -17.72
N ASP A 239 -13.10 -29.44 -18.07
CA ASP A 239 -13.69 -30.79 -18.12
C ASP A 239 -13.08 -31.64 -19.25
N THR A 240 -12.65 -31.01 -20.35
CA THR A 240 -12.12 -31.70 -21.54
C THR A 240 -10.61 -31.89 -21.47
N GLU A 241 -9.86 -30.85 -21.06
CA GLU A 241 -8.39 -30.81 -21.12
C GLU A 241 -7.73 -30.84 -19.75
N GLY A 242 -8.55 -30.79 -18.70
CA GLY A 242 -8.09 -30.83 -17.31
C GLY A 242 -7.74 -29.45 -16.75
N HIS A 243 -7.72 -29.35 -15.43
CA HIS A 243 -7.46 -28.12 -14.73
C HIS A 243 -6.09 -27.46 -15.02
N UNK A 244 -5.22 -27.95 -15.37
CA UNK A 244 -4.04 -27.54 -15.72
C UNK A 244 -3.98 -26.82 -16.84
N ALA A 245 -4.62 -27.43 -17.87
CA ALA A 245 -4.75 -26.70 -19.15
C ALA A 245 -5.54 -25.38 -18.95
N GLY A 246 -6.58 -25.45 -18.11
CA GLY A 246 -7.34 -24.25 -17.75
C GLY A 246 -6.48 -23.22 -17.06
N ASP A 247 -5.66 -23.62 -16.11
CA ASP A 247 -4.76 -22.72 -15.37
C ASP A 247 -3.75 -22.05 -16.32
N GLU A 248 -3.15 -22.82 -17.22
CA GLU A 248 -2.24 -22.27 -18.24
C GLU A 248 -2.95 -21.26 -19.14
N TYR A 249 -4.18 -21.54 -19.52
CA TYR A 249 -4.97 -20.64 -20.35
C TYR A 249 -5.26 -19.31 -19.61
N LEU A 250 -5.63 -19.39 -18.33
CA LEU A 250 -5.83 -18.21 -17.47
C LEU A 250 -4.55 -17.35 -17.38
N VAL A 251 -3.40 -18.00 -17.16
CA VAL A 251 -2.09 -17.30 -17.07
C VAL A 251 -1.76 -16.60 -18.37
N ARG A 252 -1.98 -17.29 -19.53
CA ARG A 252 -1.71 -16.69 -20.85
C ARG A 252 -2.61 -15.48 -21.12
N CYS A 253 -3.91 -15.59 -20.83
CA CYS A 253 -4.85 -14.48 -21.00
C CYS A 253 -4.46 -13.29 -20.12
N ALA A 254 -4.18 -13.54 -18.85
CA ALA A 254 -3.76 -12.51 -17.90
C ALA A 254 -2.49 -11.78 -18.36
N ALA A 255 -1.48 -12.54 -18.82
CA ALA A 255 -0.23 -11.97 -19.34
C ALA A 255 -0.48 -11.10 -20.57
N PHE A 256 -1.31 -11.57 -21.49
CA PHE A 256 -1.65 -10.82 -22.70
C PHE A 256 -2.41 -9.53 -22.35
N TRP A 257 -3.44 -9.62 -21.51
CA TRP A 257 -4.23 -8.44 -21.11
C TRP A 257 -3.36 -7.41 -20.38
N ARG A 258 -2.42 -7.86 -19.55
CA ARG A 258 -1.46 -6.98 -18.88
C ARG A 258 -0.59 -6.24 -19.91
N GLN A 259 -0.17 -6.93 -20.96
CA GLN A 259 0.69 -6.36 -22.01
C GLN A 259 -0.04 -5.29 -22.83
N VAL A 260 -1.34 -5.50 -23.15
CA VAL A 260 -2.11 -4.58 -24.01
C VAL A 260 -2.85 -3.51 -23.22
N ALA A 261 -2.93 -3.63 -21.90
CA ALA A 261 -3.56 -2.62 -21.05
C ALA A 261 -2.77 -1.31 -21.07
N PRO A 262 -3.47 -0.16 -21.10
CA PRO A 262 -2.76 1.11 -21.05
C PRO A 262 -2.00 1.30 -19.74
N ALA A 263 -0.94 2.11 -19.79
CA ALA A 263 -0.11 2.40 -18.63
C ALA A 263 -0.98 2.95 -17.48
N GLY A 264 -0.80 2.40 -16.29
CA GLY A 264 -1.56 2.79 -15.11
C GLY A 264 -2.92 2.11 -14.95
N ALA A 265 -3.33 1.25 -15.88
CA ALA A 265 -4.55 0.47 -15.74
C ALA A 265 -4.44 -0.51 -14.57
N VAL A 266 -5.55 -0.75 -13.89
CA VAL A 266 -5.65 -1.70 -12.78
C VAL A 266 -6.29 -2.98 -13.32
N LEU A 267 -5.61 -4.11 -13.19
CA LEU A 267 -6.10 -5.43 -13.64
C LEU A 267 -6.24 -6.36 -12.45
N ALA A 268 -7.37 -7.06 -12.38
CA ALA A 268 -7.65 -7.98 -11.29
C ALA A 268 -8.35 -9.25 -11.79
N ARG A 269 -8.15 -10.34 -11.04
CA ARG A 269 -8.92 -11.58 -11.17
C ARG A 269 -9.71 -11.77 -9.89
N PHE A 270 -11.03 -11.92 -10.02
CA PHE A 270 -11.92 -12.07 -8.86
C PHE A 270 -12.11 -13.53 -8.44
N GLY A 271 -11.78 -14.46 -9.32
CA GLY A 271 -11.89 -15.89 -9.08
C GLY A 271 -12.37 -16.60 -10.34
N GLY A 272 -12.05 -17.88 -10.46
CA GLY A 272 -12.43 -18.65 -11.64
C GLY A 272 -11.95 -18.00 -12.93
N ASP A 273 -12.87 -17.71 -13.80
CA ASP A 273 -12.65 -17.10 -15.12
C ASP A 273 -13.05 -15.61 -15.18
N GLU A 274 -13.31 -14.99 -14.01
CA GLU A 274 -13.77 -13.60 -13.92
C GLU A 274 -12.63 -12.61 -13.68
N PHE A 275 -12.49 -11.61 -14.54
CA PHE A 275 -11.47 -10.57 -14.50
C PHE A 275 -12.08 -9.19 -14.64
N ALA A 276 -11.36 -8.18 -14.17
CA ALA A 276 -11.77 -6.78 -14.34
C ALA A 276 -10.55 -5.90 -14.64
N VAL A 277 -10.78 -4.87 -15.43
CA VAL A 277 -9.77 -3.85 -15.75
C VAL A 277 -10.37 -2.47 -15.51
N CYS A 278 -9.63 -1.60 -14.81
CA CYS A 278 -10.04 -0.21 -14.62
C CYS A 278 -9.05 0.70 -15.35
N ILE A 279 -9.55 1.52 -16.23
CA ILE A 279 -8.75 2.38 -17.11
C ILE A 279 -9.16 3.84 -16.87
N ALA A 280 -8.19 4.69 -16.51
CA ALA A 280 -8.40 6.14 -16.45
C ALA A 280 -7.84 6.78 -17.71
N ASP A 281 -8.64 7.60 -18.34
CA ASP A 281 -8.27 8.33 -19.56
C ASP A 281 -8.43 9.83 -19.32
N HIS A 282 -7.30 10.54 -19.31
CA HIS A 282 -7.28 12.00 -19.11
C HIS A 282 -7.54 12.78 -20.41
N HIS A 283 -7.51 12.09 -21.53
CA HIS A 283 -7.74 12.69 -22.86
C HIS A 283 -8.84 11.89 -23.56
N PRO A 284 -10.08 12.42 -23.60
CA PRO A 284 -11.22 11.67 -24.17
C PRO A 284 -11.02 11.19 -25.61
N THR A 285 -10.16 11.87 -26.37
CA THR A 285 -9.85 11.49 -27.75
C THR A 285 -8.91 10.30 -27.89
N SER A 286 -8.24 9.86 -26.79
CA SER A 286 -7.27 8.76 -26.85
C SER A 286 -7.95 7.38 -26.91
N ALA A 287 -9.20 7.27 -26.43
CA ALA A 287 -10.02 6.05 -26.51
C ALA A 287 -9.30 4.80 -25.98
N LYS A 288 -8.56 4.93 -24.87
CA LYS A 288 -7.72 3.85 -24.31
C LYS A 288 -8.53 2.59 -23.98
N ALA A 289 -9.71 2.76 -23.41
CA ALA A 289 -10.58 1.63 -23.07
C ALA A 289 -11.05 0.89 -24.32
N ASP A 290 -11.45 1.64 -25.36
CA ASP A 290 -11.92 1.04 -26.62
C ASP A 290 -10.79 0.28 -27.33
N GLN A 291 -9.57 0.84 -27.31
CA GLN A 291 -8.38 0.18 -27.88
C GLN A 291 -8.08 -1.13 -27.14
N PHE A 292 -8.18 -1.10 -25.81
CA PHE A 292 -7.97 -2.31 -24.98
C PHE A 292 -9.03 -3.37 -25.33
N VAL A 293 -10.31 -2.99 -25.36
CA VAL A 293 -11.42 -3.91 -25.67
C VAL A 293 -11.26 -4.49 -27.08
N ALA A 294 -10.86 -3.68 -28.05
CA ALA A 294 -10.61 -4.13 -29.43
C ALA A 294 -9.48 -5.17 -29.47
N SER A 295 -8.41 -4.97 -28.70
CA SER A 295 -7.31 -5.94 -28.58
C SER A 295 -7.75 -7.25 -27.95
N VAL A 296 -8.57 -7.18 -26.90
CA VAL A 296 -9.15 -8.37 -26.23
C VAL A 296 -9.98 -9.17 -27.25
N ARG A 297 -10.90 -8.50 -27.95
CA ARG A 297 -11.80 -9.16 -28.91
C ARG A 297 -11.05 -9.79 -30.09
N ARG A 298 -9.94 -9.18 -30.50
CA ARG A 298 -9.13 -9.67 -31.64
C ARG A 298 -8.30 -10.89 -31.26
N HIS A 299 -7.68 -10.88 -30.08
CA HIS A 299 -6.66 -11.86 -29.73
C HIS A 299 -7.15 -12.92 -28.72
N THR A 300 -8.21 -12.62 -27.96
CA THR A 300 -8.87 -13.57 -27.06
C THR A 300 -10.36 -13.61 -27.39
N PRO A 301 -10.74 -14.11 -28.60
CA PRO A 301 -12.15 -14.06 -29.05
C PRO A 301 -13.10 -14.89 -28.17
N ASP A 302 -12.57 -15.84 -27.40
CA ASP A 302 -13.35 -16.65 -26.47
C ASP A 302 -13.49 -15.95 -25.09
N THR A 303 -13.52 -14.61 -25.11
CA THR A 303 -13.71 -13.79 -23.90
C THR A 303 -14.91 -12.88 -24.12
N SER A 304 -15.88 -12.97 -23.23
CA SER A 304 -17.00 -12.03 -23.19
C SER A 304 -16.56 -10.76 -22.45
N VAL A 305 -17.00 -9.61 -22.95
CA VAL A 305 -16.58 -8.29 -22.48
C VAL A 305 -17.81 -7.43 -22.19
N GLY A 306 -17.81 -6.78 -21.02
CA GLY A 306 -18.79 -5.74 -20.70
C GLY A 306 -18.05 -4.50 -20.21
N THR A 307 -18.57 -3.32 -20.50
CA THR A 307 -17.92 -2.04 -20.17
C THR A 307 -18.89 -1.07 -19.51
N ALA A 308 -18.36 -0.23 -18.63
CA ALA A 308 -19.11 0.88 -18.05
C ALA A 308 -18.14 2.03 -17.77
N SER A 309 -18.59 3.25 -18.11
CA SER A 309 -17.75 4.44 -17.99
C SER A 309 -18.44 5.53 -17.17
N GLY A 310 -17.65 6.33 -16.47
CA GLY A 310 -18.12 7.49 -15.72
C GLY A 310 -17.09 8.61 -15.73
N ALA A 311 -17.53 9.82 -15.43
CA ALA A 311 -16.64 10.98 -15.30
C ALA A 311 -15.72 10.80 -14.06
N GLY A 312 -14.45 11.08 -14.22
CA GLY A 312 -13.45 10.89 -13.15
C GLY A 312 -13.79 11.62 -11.84
N ALA A 313 -14.43 12.79 -11.95
CA ALA A 313 -14.82 13.57 -10.77
C ALA A 313 -15.91 12.89 -9.92
N SER A 314 -16.78 12.07 -10.53
CA SER A 314 -17.93 11.46 -9.87
C SER A 314 -17.97 9.93 -9.99
N ALA A 315 -16.96 9.31 -10.55
CA ALA A 315 -16.94 7.86 -10.77
C ALA A 315 -16.99 7.10 -9.44
N ASP A 316 -17.86 6.11 -9.39
CA ASP A 316 -17.93 5.13 -8.30
C ASP A 316 -17.62 3.76 -8.88
N ILE A 317 -16.50 3.18 -8.46
CA ILE A 317 -16.00 1.90 -9.00
C ILE A 317 -17.01 0.77 -8.74
N ALA A 318 -17.66 0.77 -7.59
CA ALA A 318 -18.64 -0.28 -7.27
C ALA A 318 -19.83 -0.25 -8.25
N SER A 319 -20.34 0.93 -8.54
CA SER A 319 -21.43 1.15 -9.53
C SER A 319 -20.98 0.78 -10.94
N LEU A 320 -19.81 1.19 -11.33
CA LEU A 320 -19.24 0.81 -12.61
C LEU A 320 -18.98 -0.70 -12.73
N UNK A 321 -18.59 -1.42 -11.72
CA UNK A 321 -18.35 -2.73 -11.72
C UNK A 321 -19.58 -3.43 -11.89
N UNK A 322 -20.68 -2.89 -11.45
CA UNK A 322 -21.87 -3.46 -11.57
C UNK A 322 -22.41 -3.36 -12.85
N ALA A 323 -22.42 -2.19 -13.46
CA ALA A 323 -22.89 -1.93 -14.82
C ALA A 323 -22.13 -2.77 -15.85
N ALA A 324 -20.83 -2.86 -15.72
CA ALA A 324 -20.00 -3.69 -16.60
C ALA A 324 -20.36 -5.19 -16.54
N UNK A 325 -20.54 -5.53 -15.44
CA UNK A 325 -20.88 -6.79 -15.27
C UNK A 325 -22.16 -7.10 -15.86
N ALA A 326 -23.27 -6.26 -15.80
CA ALA A 326 -24.60 -6.41 -16.47
C ALA A 326 -24.46 -6.46 -18.00
N GLU A 327 -23.62 -5.61 -18.55
CA GLU A 327 -23.34 -5.63 -19.99
C GLU A 327 -22.68 -6.95 -20.41
N LEU A 328 -21.73 -7.44 -19.63
CA LEU A 328 -21.08 -8.74 -19.85
C LEU A 328 -22.10 -9.87 -19.91
N TYR A 329 -23.00 -9.92 -18.95
CA TYR A 329 -24.06 -10.95 -18.90
C TYR A 329 -24.96 -10.87 -20.14
N SER A 330 -25.33 -9.66 -20.53
CA SER A 330 -26.12 -9.44 -21.74
C SER A 330 -25.37 -9.91 -22.99
N ALA A 331 -24.07 -9.67 -23.07
CA ALA A 331 -23.23 -10.13 -24.18
C ALA A 331 -23.18 -11.67 -24.25
N LYS A 332 -23.04 -12.34 -23.08
CA LYS A 332 -23.07 -13.81 -23.01
C LYS A 332 -24.39 -14.39 -23.46
N ARG A 333 -25.51 -13.79 -23.05
CA ARG A 333 -26.85 -14.23 -23.49
C ARG A 333 -27.03 -14.13 -25.00
N ARG A 334 -26.58 -13.01 -25.59
CA ARG A 334 -26.65 -12.81 -27.06
C ARG A 334 -25.80 -13.85 -27.82
N ARG A 335 -24.69 -14.30 -27.25
CA ARG A 335 -23.85 -15.34 -27.88
C ARG A 335 -24.50 -16.74 -27.81
N ARG A 336 -25.22 -17.02 -26.71
CA ARG A 336 -25.88 -18.33 -26.49
C ARG A 336 -27.16 -18.47 -27.32
N ASP A 337 -27.82 -17.33 -27.64
CA ASP A 337 -29.09 -17.32 -28.36
C ASP A 337 -29.06 -16.30 -29.52
N PRO A 338 -28.54 -16.73 -30.69
CA PRO A 338 -28.38 -15.82 -31.84
C PRO A 338 -29.72 -15.30 -32.42
N GLY A 339 -30.87 -15.87 -32.00
CA GLY A 339 -32.21 -15.46 -32.49
C GLY A 339 -32.74 -14.18 -31.86
N LEU A 340 -32.13 -13.66 -30.82
CA LEU A 340 -32.56 -12.43 -30.14
C LEU A 340 -31.84 -11.17 -30.69
N ARG A 341 -31.87 -10.99 -32.04
CA ARG A 341 -31.44 -9.70 -32.60
C ARG A 341 -32.57 -8.69 -32.40
N PRO A 342 -32.31 -7.51 -31.81
CA PRO A 342 -33.30 -6.46 -31.79
C PRO A 342 -33.66 -6.08 -33.23
N ALA A 343 -34.94 -6.02 -33.50
CA ALA A 343 -35.44 -5.54 -34.81
C ALA A 343 -34.84 -4.13 -35.05
N ARG A 344 -34.16 -3.98 -36.16
CA ARG A 344 -33.69 -2.66 -36.59
C ARG A 344 -34.95 -1.81 -36.88
N GLY A 345 -35.26 -0.87 -35.99
CA GLY A 345 -36.22 0.21 -36.23
C GLY A 345 -35.53 1.38 -36.90
#